data_53bb6f8ecfd595fd38c0b11a4f3616ee
#
_entry.id   53bb6f8ecfd595fd38c0b11a4f3616ee
#
_cell.length_a   1.000
_cell.length_b   1.000
_cell.length_c   1.000
_cell.angle_alpha   90.00
_cell.angle_beta   90.00
_cell.angle_gamma   90.00
#
_symmetry.space_group_name_H-M   'P 1'
#
loop_
_entity.id
_entity.type
_entity.pdbx_description
1 polymer ?
#
loop_
_entity_poly.entity_id
_entity_poly.type
_entity_poly.pdbx_seq_one_letter_code
_entity_poly.pdbx_strand_id
1 'polypeptide(L)'
;MTHPRDLVAGITVPYRIRFDECGPEGIVRTSALLRYAQDVAWIHSERLGFDRPWYAERGLAWVVRAAELGILAPVSLGATLSISTAITGFRKVWARRRTEARLEDGTLALWCHTDWVMTDHRGMPGRVPPEFPAAFAVVPGSFEPGRVPLPPTPSDAAVLVTRVRPQDVDPMGHVNNAAYLDYLEEALIAAGSAAQAAMAATPRRVRLEYVQAAAPSAVLDGVAWAERIDSDPAWAWRLADPADGRDVARGLVLPG
;
A
#
# COMPACT_ATOMS: atom_id res chain seq x y z
N MET A 1 21.60 -17.85 -10.97
CA MET A 1 20.15 -17.97 -10.74
C MET A 1 19.97 -18.23 -9.24
N THR A 2 19.77 -17.16 -8.44
CA THR A 2 19.52 -17.29 -7.00
C THR A 2 18.04 -17.64 -6.83
N HIS A 3 17.75 -18.82 -6.27
CA HIS A 3 16.42 -19.17 -5.81
C HIS A 3 15.83 -18.06 -4.94
N PRO A 4 14.52 -17.72 -5.06
CA PRO A 4 13.88 -16.85 -4.13
C PRO A 4 14.08 -17.47 -2.74
N ARG A 5 14.72 -16.74 -1.83
CA ARG A 5 14.75 -17.13 -0.42
C ARG A 5 13.30 -17.13 0.02
N ASP A 6 12.76 -18.29 0.37
CA ASP A 6 11.51 -18.38 1.11
C ASP A 6 11.58 -17.36 2.24
N LEU A 7 10.49 -16.60 2.43
CA LEU A 7 10.43 -15.61 3.51
C LEU A 7 10.55 -16.37 4.83
N VAL A 8 11.78 -16.48 5.34
CA VAL A 8 12.08 -17.19 6.58
C VAL A 8 11.26 -16.55 7.70
N ALA A 9 10.49 -17.35 8.42
CA ALA A 9 9.58 -16.93 9.50
C ALA A 9 8.36 -16.09 9.07
N GLY A 10 7.87 -16.29 7.86
CA GLY A 10 6.59 -15.73 7.38
C GLY A 10 5.44 -16.73 7.42
N ILE A 11 4.28 -16.28 6.95
CA ILE A 11 3.12 -17.15 6.69
C ILE A 11 2.72 -17.07 5.23
N THR A 12 2.01 -18.09 4.76
CA THR A 12 1.37 -18.11 3.45
C THR A 12 -0.12 -18.40 3.62
N VAL A 13 -0.96 -17.66 2.89
CA VAL A 13 -2.42 -17.79 2.90
C VAL A 13 -2.92 -17.79 1.45
N PRO A 14 -3.81 -18.74 1.05
CA PRO A 14 -4.41 -18.72 -0.28
C PRO A 14 -5.58 -17.72 -0.32
N TYR A 15 -5.67 -16.97 -1.45
CA TYR A 15 -6.77 -16.06 -1.75
C TYR A 15 -7.32 -16.33 -3.14
N ARG A 16 -8.62 -16.51 -3.25
CA ARG A 16 -9.30 -16.57 -4.55
C ARG A 16 -9.73 -15.16 -4.95
N ILE A 17 -9.37 -14.73 -6.16
CA ILE A 17 -9.79 -13.43 -6.70
C ILE A 17 -11.29 -13.40 -6.92
N ARG A 18 -11.99 -12.44 -6.31
CA ARG A 18 -13.44 -12.31 -6.34
C ARG A 18 -13.89 -11.40 -7.47
N PHE A 19 -15.17 -11.52 -7.83
CA PHE A 19 -15.79 -10.75 -8.90
C PHE A 19 -15.75 -9.24 -8.65
N ASP A 20 -16.03 -8.81 -7.43
CA ASP A 20 -16.08 -7.40 -6.99
C ASP A 20 -14.70 -6.73 -6.87
N GLU A 21 -13.63 -7.50 -6.98
CA GLU A 21 -12.24 -7.03 -6.90
C GLU A 21 -11.61 -6.74 -8.26
N CYS A 22 -12.32 -7.06 -9.35
CA CYS A 22 -11.81 -6.94 -10.70
C CYS A 22 -12.36 -5.72 -11.44
N GLY A 23 -11.58 -5.25 -12.41
CA GLY A 23 -12.03 -4.30 -13.42
C GLY A 23 -12.86 -4.99 -14.55
N PRO A 24 -13.36 -4.19 -15.53
CA PRO A 24 -14.15 -4.71 -16.66
C PRO A 24 -13.41 -5.78 -17.49
N GLU A 25 -12.08 -5.71 -17.54
CA GLU A 25 -11.22 -6.68 -18.24
C GLU A 25 -11.08 -8.01 -17.50
N GLY A 26 -11.71 -8.16 -16.32
CA GLY A 26 -11.58 -9.34 -15.48
C GLY A 26 -10.22 -9.43 -14.75
N ILE A 27 -9.46 -8.35 -14.68
CA ILE A 27 -8.17 -8.27 -13.99
C ILE A 27 -8.36 -7.63 -12.61
N VAL A 28 -7.71 -8.20 -11.61
CA VAL A 28 -7.76 -7.70 -10.22
C VAL A 28 -7.23 -6.26 -10.12
N ARG A 29 -7.93 -5.42 -9.38
CA ARG A 29 -7.51 -4.02 -9.12
C ARG A 29 -6.30 -3.99 -8.19
N THR A 30 -5.45 -2.99 -8.37
CA THR A 30 -4.26 -2.80 -7.52
C THR A 30 -4.64 -2.61 -6.05
N SER A 31 -5.75 -1.95 -5.77
CA SER A 31 -6.28 -1.76 -4.41
C SER A 31 -6.65 -3.09 -3.72
N ALA A 32 -7.23 -4.05 -4.45
CA ALA A 32 -7.54 -5.38 -3.91
C ALA A 32 -6.26 -6.14 -3.52
N LEU A 33 -5.19 -6.05 -4.33
CA LEU A 33 -3.89 -6.65 -4.01
C LEU A 33 -3.28 -6.08 -2.72
N LEU A 34 -3.42 -4.76 -2.48
CA LEU A 34 -2.97 -4.15 -1.23
C LEU A 34 -3.86 -4.53 -0.05
N ARG A 35 -5.18 -4.73 -0.24
CA ARG A 35 -6.08 -5.26 0.79
C ARG A 35 -5.66 -6.66 1.24
N TYR A 36 -5.29 -7.55 0.31
CA TYR A 36 -4.74 -8.87 0.66
C TYR A 36 -3.42 -8.77 1.42
N ALA A 37 -2.53 -7.85 1.01
CA ALA A 37 -1.27 -7.63 1.73
C ALA A 37 -1.49 -7.15 3.18
N GLN A 38 -2.53 -6.34 3.42
CA GLN A 38 -2.92 -5.91 4.77
C GLN A 38 -3.54 -7.05 5.57
N ASP A 39 -4.41 -7.84 4.96
CA ASP A 39 -5.09 -8.95 5.62
C ASP A 39 -4.10 -10.05 6.04
N VAL A 40 -3.19 -10.48 5.15
CA VAL A 40 -2.18 -11.47 5.49
C VAL A 40 -1.19 -10.94 6.55
N ALA A 41 -0.94 -9.63 6.59
CA ALA A 41 -0.13 -9.00 7.63
C ALA A 41 -0.82 -9.08 9.00
N TRP A 42 -2.14 -8.86 9.02
CA TRP A 42 -2.98 -9.00 10.22
C TRP A 42 -3.00 -10.44 10.72
N ILE A 43 -3.29 -11.42 9.86
CA ILE A 43 -3.28 -12.85 10.19
C ILE A 43 -1.91 -13.28 10.76
N HIS A 44 -0.80 -12.75 10.21
CA HIS A 44 0.55 -13.05 10.72
C HIS A 44 0.72 -12.55 12.16
N SER A 45 0.30 -11.31 12.46
CA SER A 45 0.36 -10.76 13.80
C SER A 45 -0.50 -11.55 14.79
N GLU A 46 -1.73 -11.90 14.43
CA GLU A 46 -2.63 -12.68 15.27
C GLU A 46 -2.06 -14.08 15.62
N ARG A 47 -1.48 -14.77 14.63
CA ARG A 47 -0.83 -16.08 14.84
C ARG A 47 0.34 -16.02 15.82
N LEU A 48 0.96 -14.86 15.97
CA LEU A 48 2.05 -14.62 16.93
C LEU A 48 1.57 -14.06 18.27
N GLY A 49 0.22 -13.96 18.47
CA GLY A 49 -0.39 -13.46 19.70
C GLY A 49 -0.52 -11.93 19.77
N PHE A 50 -0.25 -11.22 18.67
CA PHE A 50 -0.42 -9.77 18.59
C PHE A 50 -1.73 -9.44 17.84
N ASP A 51 -2.85 -9.74 18.51
CA ASP A 51 -4.20 -9.49 18.02
C ASP A 51 -4.69 -8.07 18.39
N ARG A 52 -5.89 -7.72 17.96
CA ARG A 52 -6.47 -6.40 18.24
C ARG A 52 -6.63 -6.11 19.74
N PRO A 53 -7.11 -7.03 20.60
CA PRO A 53 -7.12 -6.85 22.05
C PRO A 53 -5.73 -6.53 22.61
N TRP A 54 -4.71 -7.26 22.19
CA TRP A 54 -3.32 -7.05 22.65
C TRP A 54 -2.85 -5.61 22.39
N TYR A 55 -3.12 -5.06 21.18
CA TYR A 55 -2.79 -3.66 20.85
C TYR A 55 -3.63 -2.67 21.64
N ALA A 56 -4.93 -2.91 21.77
CA ALA A 56 -5.86 -2.03 22.48
C ALA A 56 -5.51 -1.88 23.96
N GLU A 57 -5.18 -2.99 24.64
CA GLU A 57 -4.75 -2.99 26.06
C GLU A 57 -3.50 -2.14 26.32
N ARG A 58 -2.62 -2.05 25.30
CA ARG A 58 -1.36 -1.29 25.39
C ARG A 58 -1.46 0.11 24.80
N GLY A 59 -2.61 0.48 24.27
CA GLY A 59 -2.81 1.76 23.59
C GLY A 59 -1.87 1.93 22.40
N LEU A 60 -1.56 0.84 21.69
CA LEU A 60 -0.67 0.84 20.54
C LEU A 60 -1.45 0.60 19.24
N ALA A 61 -0.96 1.15 18.17
CA ALA A 61 -1.49 0.88 16.82
C ALA A 61 -0.39 0.96 15.76
N TRP A 62 -0.55 0.22 14.67
CA TRP A 62 0.28 0.36 13.49
C TRP A 62 -0.39 1.27 12.46
N VAL A 63 0.36 2.22 11.94
CA VAL A 63 -0.07 3.12 10.86
C VAL A 63 0.86 2.94 9.66
N VAL A 64 0.31 2.68 8.49
CA VAL A 64 1.10 2.60 7.24
C VAL A 64 1.53 4.01 6.84
N ARG A 65 2.80 4.18 6.52
CA ARG A 65 3.38 5.44 6.07
C ARG A 65 3.84 5.41 4.62
N ALA A 66 4.16 4.22 4.11
CA ALA A 66 4.47 4.03 2.70
C ALA A 66 4.11 2.63 2.24
N ALA A 67 3.78 2.51 0.97
CA ALA A 67 3.63 1.24 0.27
C ALA A 67 4.33 1.33 -1.10
N GLU A 68 5.01 0.26 -1.48
CA GLU A 68 5.56 0.09 -2.82
C GLU A 68 5.14 -1.28 -3.34
N LEU A 69 4.48 -1.30 -4.50
CA LEU A 69 3.99 -2.51 -5.14
C LEU A 69 4.65 -2.67 -6.52
N GLY A 70 5.17 -3.86 -6.80
CA GLY A 70 5.55 -4.27 -8.15
C GLY A 70 4.55 -5.28 -8.67
N ILE A 71 3.73 -4.89 -9.64
CA ILE A 71 2.77 -5.75 -10.32
C ILE A 71 3.49 -6.33 -11.53
N LEU A 72 3.80 -7.64 -11.49
CA LEU A 72 4.68 -8.30 -12.46
C LEU A 72 3.91 -9.14 -13.48
N ALA A 73 2.75 -9.65 -13.11
CA ALA A 73 1.86 -10.39 -13.99
C ALA A 73 0.39 -10.02 -13.73
N PRO A 74 -0.46 -10.05 -14.75
CA PRO A 74 -1.89 -9.85 -14.57
C PRO A 74 -2.49 -11.03 -13.79
N VAL A 75 -3.43 -10.73 -12.89
CA VAL A 75 -4.13 -11.74 -12.10
C VAL A 75 -5.61 -11.68 -12.46
N SER A 76 -6.13 -12.77 -13.02
CA SER A 76 -7.50 -12.82 -13.52
C SER A 76 -8.51 -13.18 -12.45
N LEU A 77 -9.75 -12.78 -12.67
CA LEU A 77 -10.93 -13.22 -11.92
C LEU A 77 -10.93 -14.74 -11.74
N GLY A 78 -11.18 -15.18 -10.52
CA GLY A 78 -11.25 -16.58 -10.17
C GLY A 78 -9.91 -17.28 -9.95
N ALA A 79 -8.79 -16.66 -10.31
CA ALA A 79 -7.46 -17.19 -10.01
C ALA A 79 -7.25 -17.32 -8.50
N THR A 80 -6.38 -18.24 -8.11
CA THR A 80 -5.91 -18.38 -6.72
C THR A 80 -4.50 -17.82 -6.60
N LEU A 81 -4.29 -16.98 -5.61
CA LEU A 81 -2.97 -16.48 -5.23
C LEU A 81 -2.52 -17.13 -3.93
N SER A 82 -1.29 -17.63 -3.90
CA SER A 82 -0.58 -17.93 -2.65
C SER A 82 0.14 -16.67 -2.19
N ILE A 83 -0.35 -16.04 -1.10
CA ILE A 83 0.19 -14.78 -0.59
C ILE A 83 1.01 -15.05 0.66
N SER A 84 2.31 -14.77 0.57
CA SER A 84 3.27 -14.92 1.66
C SER A 84 3.65 -13.56 2.21
N THR A 85 3.83 -13.44 3.53
CA THR A 85 4.27 -12.22 4.17
C THR A 85 5.24 -12.46 5.30
N ALA A 86 6.21 -11.57 5.47
CA ALA A 86 7.12 -11.52 6.61
C ALA A 86 7.53 -10.08 6.93
N ILE A 87 7.88 -9.82 8.19
CA ILE A 87 8.60 -8.59 8.54
C ILE A 87 10.05 -8.76 8.13
N THR A 88 10.61 -7.77 7.45
CA THR A 88 11.99 -7.78 6.96
C THR A 88 12.91 -6.85 7.74
N GLY A 89 12.35 -6.00 8.62
CA GLY A 89 13.15 -5.11 9.47
C GLY A 89 12.33 -4.36 10.51
N PHE A 90 12.98 -4.08 11.65
CA PHE A 90 12.51 -3.14 12.66
C PHE A 90 13.56 -2.05 12.88
N ARG A 91 13.11 -0.79 13.04
CA ARG A 91 13.97 0.35 13.34
C ARG A 91 13.24 1.35 14.24
N LYS A 92 13.60 1.45 15.51
CA LYS A 92 12.99 2.37 16.50
C LYS A 92 11.46 2.24 16.58
N VAL A 93 10.74 3.04 15.80
CA VAL A 93 9.28 3.11 15.72
C VAL A 93 8.74 2.44 14.46
N TRP A 94 9.61 1.96 13.58
CA TRP A 94 9.27 1.48 12.25
C TRP A 94 9.34 -0.04 12.14
N ALA A 95 8.45 -0.59 11.31
CA ALA A 95 8.55 -1.94 10.78
C ALA A 95 8.44 -1.90 9.25
N ARG A 96 9.26 -2.67 8.55
CA ARG A 96 9.11 -2.97 7.12
C ARG A 96 8.62 -4.39 6.95
N ARG A 97 7.59 -4.55 6.15
CA ARG A 97 7.03 -5.84 5.77
C ARG A 97 7.18 -6.04 4.27
N ARG A 98 7.53 -7.26 3.87
CA ARG A 98 7.46 -7.73 2.50
C ARG A 98 6.30 -8.72 2.36
N THR A 99 5.54 -8.57 1.28
CA THR A 99 4.48 -9.50 0.87
C THR A 99 4.75 -9.90 -0.58
N GLU A 100 4.56 -11.18 -0.90
CA GLU A 100 4.64 -11.72 -2.26
C GLU A 100 3.38 -12.51 -2.56
N ALA A 101 2.87 -12.36 -3.78
CA ALA A 101 1.73 -13.14 -4.25
C ALA A 101 2.15 -13.93 -5.50
N ARG A 102 1.91 -15.24 -5.47
CA ARG A 102 2.23 -16.16 -6.56
C ARG A 102 0.97 -16.81 -7.10
N LEU A 103 0.94 -16.97 -8.41
CA LEU A 103 -0.04 -17.79 -9.10
C LEU A 103 0.20 -19.29 -8.81
N GLU A 104 -0.76 -20.14 -9.19
CA GLU A 104 -0.69 -21.60 -8.97
C GLU A 104 0.50 -22.25 -9.66
N ASP A 105 0.97 -21.69 -10.79
CA ASP A 105 2.18 -22.15 -11.50
C ASP A 105 3.49 -21.67 -10.88
N GLY A 106 3.44 -20.95 -9.75
CA GLY A 106 4.58 -20.38 -9.06
C GLY A 106 5.03 -19.01 -9.57
N THR A 107 4.45 -18.47 -10.63
CA THR A 107 4.77 -17.14 -11.16
C THR A 107 4.55 -16.07 -10.10
N LEU A 108 5.56 -15.24 -9.83
CA LEU A 108 5.45 -14.09 -8.95
C LEU A 108 4.63 -13.00 -9.66
N ALA A 109 3.40 -12.81 -9.22
CA ALA A 109 2.50 -11.80 -9.79
C ALA A 109 2.64 -10.44 -9.12
N LEU A 110 2.92 -10.43 -7.81
CA LEU A 110 3.04 -9.21 -7.00
C LEU A 110 4.15 -9.37 -5.98
N TRP A 111 4.90 -8.30 -5.76
CA TRP A 111 5.58 -8.05 -4.50
C TRP A 111 5.12 -6.70 -3.92
N CYS A 112 5.10 -6.61 -2.60
CA CYS A 112 4.73 -5.38 -1.91
C CYS A 112 5.64 -5.15 -0.70
N HIS A 113 6.17 -3.94 -0.55
CA HIS A 113 6.78 -3.47 0.68
C HIS A 113 5.83 -2.48 1.34
N THR A 114 5.60 -2.64 2.64
CA THR A 114 4.86 -1.67 3.44
C THR A 114 5.69 -1.23 4.62
N ASP A 115 5.78 0.07 4.85
CA ASP A 115 6.45 0.68 5.98
C ASP A 115 5.41 1.17 6.98
N TRP A 116 5.52 0.67 8.19
CA TRP A 116 4.61 0.92 9.29
C TRP A 116 5.28 1.70 10.40
N VAL A 117 4.55 2.60 11.03
CA VAL A 117 4.96 3.29 12.26
C VAL A 117 4.09 2.82 13.40
N MET A 118 4.71 2.41 14.49
CA MET A 118 4.03 2.20 15.75
C MET A 118 3.62 3.55 16.33
N THR A 119 2.37 3.68 16.75
CA THR A 119 1.86 4.87 17.43
C THR A 119 1.27 4.51 18.79
N ASP A 120 1.29 5.47 19.71
CA ASP A 120 0.58 5.38 20.99
C ASP A 120 -0.87 5.83 20.85
N HIS A 121 -1.62 5.81 21.97
CA HIS A 121 -3.02 6.23 22.04
C HIS A 121 -3.26 7.70 21.68
N ARG A 122 -2.22 8.55 21.59
CA ARG A 122 -2.27 9.94 21.15
C ARG A 122 -1.93 10.08 19.66
N GLY A 123 -1.68 8.97 18.96
CA GLY A 123 -1.21 8.98 17.58
C GLY A 123 0.26 9.40 17.42
N MET A 124 1.01 9.51 18.51
CA MET A 124 2.43 9.88 18.47
C MET A 124 3.29 8.63 18.23
N PRO A 125 4.43 8.76 17.51
CA PRO A 125 5.33 7.63 17.29
C PRO A 125 5.79 6.99 18.59
N GLY A 126 5.48 5.70 18.77
CA GLY A 126 5.86 4.85 19.89
C GLY A 126 6.94 3.86 19.50
N ARG A 127 7.76 3.42 20.47
CA ARG A 127 8.77 2.40 20.20
C ARG A 127 8.13 1.04 19.89
N VAL A 128 8.69 0.33 18.93
CA VAL A 128 8.36 -1.08 18.68
C VAL A 128 8.65 -1.87 19.97
N PRO A 129 7.68 -2.69 20.46
CA PRO A 129 7.89 -3.52 21.64
C PRO A 129 9.11 -4.42 21.51
N PRO A 130 9.92 -4.57 22.57
CA PRO A 130 11.20 -5.28 22.51
C PRO A 130 11.06 -6.78 22.17
N GLU A 131 9.89 -7.37 22.39
CA GLU A 131 9.58 -8.76 22.06
C GLU A 131 9.38 -9.00 20.56
N PHE A 132 9.04 -7.97 19.77
CA PHE A 132 8.71 -8.12 18.35
C PHE A 132 9.82 -8.71 17.49
N PRO A 133 11.09 -8.24 17.57
CA PRO A 133 12.16 -8.82 16.76
C PRO A 133 12.31 -10.33 16.94
N ALA A 134 12.20 -10.81 18.18
CA ALA A 134 12.28 -12.24 18.48
C ALA A 134 11.03 -13.00 17.97
N ALA A 135 9.83 -12.47 18.24
CA ALA A 135 8.58 -13.11 17.84
C ALA A 135 8.43 -13.22 16.33
N PHE A 136 8.85 -12.18 15.58
CA PHE A 136 8.84 -12.19 14.12
C PHE A 136 10.11 -12.78 13.49
N ALA A 137 11.04 -13.30 14.29
CA ALA A 137 12.32 -13.88 13.86
C ALA A 137 13.14 -12.93 12.95
N VAL A 138 13.16 -11.64 13.31
CA VAL A 138 13.85 -10.58 12.55
C VAL A 138 15.04 -10.06 13.32
N VAL A 139 16.20 -10.05 12.67
CA VAL A 139 17.37 -9.34 13.21
C VAL A 139 17.12 -7.83 13.01
N PRO A 140 17.18 -7.03 14.10
CA PRO A 140 17.05 -5.58 13.97
C PRO A 140 18.09 -5.02 13.00
N GLY A 141 17.63 -4.23 12.05
CA GLY A 141 18.47 -3.66 10.99
C GLY A 141 18.08 -2.23 10.69
N SER A 142 18.83 -1.59 9.79
CA SER A 142 18.50 -0.27 9.29
C SER A 142 17.87 -0.38 7.89
N PHE A 143 16.80 0.33 7.68
CA PHE A 143 16.23 0.61 6.37
C PHE A 143 15.75 2.07 6.36
N GLU A 144 15.73 2.68 5.20
CA GLU A 144 15.13 4.01 5.05
C GLU A 144 13.66 3.83 4.68
N PRO A 145 12.73 4.43 5.45
CA PRO A 145 11.31 4.42 5.11
C PRO A 145 11.05 5.03 3.73
N GLY A 146 10.11 4.44 3.01
CA GLY A 146 9.73 4.92 1.70
C GLY A 146 9.24 6.36 1.74
N ARG A 147 9.67 7.15 0.75
CA ARG A 147 9.23 8.52 0.50
C ARG A 147 8.87 8.65 -0.97
N VAL A 148 7.93 9.53 -1.24
CA VAL A 148 7.54 9.90 -2.60
C VAL A 148 7.73 11.41 -2.76
N PRO A 149 8.98 11.85 -3.04
CA PRO A 149 9.20 13.23 -3.38
C PRO A 149 8.53 13.53 -4.73
N LEU A 150 7.68 14.55 -4.75
CA LEU A 150 7.06 15.03 -5.98
C LEU A 150 7.59 16.37 -6.38
N PRO A 151 7.77 16.63 -7.69
CA PRO A 151 7.97 17.97 -8.21
C PRO A 151 6.72 18.83 -7.97
N PRO A 152 6.81 20.16 -8.15
CA PRO A 152 5.66 21.02 -8.09
C PRO A 152 4.55 20.57 -9.07
N THR A 153 3.30 20.56 -8.60
CA THR A 153 2.15 20.23 -9.45
C THR A 153 2.05 21.26 -10.58
N PRO A 154 1.93 20.82 -11.87
CA PRO A 154 1.73 21.74 -12.98
C PRO A 154 0.45 22.58 -12.80
N SER A 155 0.50 23.86 -13.18
CA SER A 155 -0.63 24.78 -12.99
C SER A 155 -1.84 24.46 -13.88
N ASP A 156 -1.65 23.70 -14.94
CA ASP A 156 -2.66 23.24 -15.90
C ASP A 156 -3.14 21.82 -15.64
N ALA A 157 -2.64 21.16 -14.61
CA ALA A 157 -3.07 19.81 -14.26
C ALA A 157 -4.53 19.81 -13.78
N ALA A 158 -5.33 18.90 -14.34
CA ALA A 158 -6.73 18.76 -13.99
C ALA A 158 -6.91 18.27 -12.54
N VAL A 159 -7.77 18.95 -11.80
CA VAL A 159 -8.14 18.58 -10.44
C VAL A 159 -9.38 17.70 -10.46
N LEU A 160 -9.30 16.53 -9.87
CA LEU A 160 -10.44 15.65 -9.58
C LEU A 160 -10.84 15.80 -8.13
N VAL A 161 -12.07 16.27 -7.89
CA VAL A 161 -12.64 16.32 -6.55
C VAL A 161 -13.03 14.90 -6.10
N THR A 162 -12.35 14.39 -5.10
CA THR A 162 -12.55 13.06 -4.53
C THR A 162 -13.23 13.16 -3.16
N ARG A 163 -14.33 12.44 -2.97
CA ARG A 163 -15.01 12.36 -1.67
C ARG A 163 -14.70 11.02 -1.00
N VAL A 164 -14.25 11.07 0.25
CA VAL A 164 -14.12 9.87 1.09
C VAL A 164 -15.51 9.26 1.32
N ARG A 165 -15.69 8.01 0.89
CA ARG A 165 -16.97 7.28 1.00
C ARG A 165 -17.02 6.48 2.31
N PRO A 166 -18.20 6.16 2.85
CA PRO A 166 -18.31 5.34 4.06
C PRO A 166 -17.60 4.00 4.00
N GLN A 167 -17.63 3.32 2.82
CA GLN A 167 -16.95 2.04 2.58
C GLN A 167 -15.44 2.14 2.48
N ASP A 168 -14.88 3.33 2.37
CA ASP A 168 -13.43 3.55 2.36
C ASP A 168 -12.85 3.59 3.77
N VAL A 169 -13.71 3.71 4.81
CA VAL A 169 -13.30 3.83 6.22
C VAL A 169 -13.16 2.44 6.85
N ASP A 170 -12.03 2.19 7.46
CA ASP A 170 -11.71 0.92 8.11
C ASP A 170 -12.12 0.89 9.62
N PRO A 171 -11.99 -0.25 10.32
CA PRO A 171 -12.32 -0.36 11.73
C PRO A 171 -11.51 0.52 12.69
N MET A 172 -10.45 1.17 12.21
CA MET A 172 -9.68 2.17 12.97
C MET A 172 -10.30 3.57 12.87
N GLY A 173 -11.36 3.75 12.05
CA GLY A 173 -12.00 5.03 11.80
C GLY A 173 -11.25 5.93 10.83
N HIS A 174 -10.29 5.38 10.07
CA HIS A 174 -9.51 6.09 9.07
C HIS A 174 -9.80 5.54 7.67
N VAL A 175 -9.48 6.32 6.65
CA VAL A 175 -9.51 5.79 5.28
C VAL A 175 -8.52 4.64 5.16
N ASN A 176 -8.99 3.48 4.72
CA ASN A 176 -8.17 2.30 4.49
C ASN A 176 -7.04 2.60 3.50
N ASN A 177 -5.83 2.15 3.79
CA ASN A 177 -4.67 2.47 2.96
C ASN A 177 -4.83 2.05 1.50
N ALA A 178 -5.57 0.98 1.22
CA ALA A 178 -5.82 0.53 -0.14
C ALA A 178 -6.81 1.42 -0.90
N ALA A 179 -7.71 2.15 -0.22
CA ALA A 179 -8.63 3.07 -0.87
C ALA A 179 -7.91 4.23 -1.58
N TYR A 180 -6.73 4.60 -1.11
CA TYR A 180 -5.90 5.60 -1.79
C TYR A 180 -5.43 5.16 -3.19
N LEU A 181 -5.35 3.83 -3.43
CA LEU A 181 -5.09 3.30 -4.77
C LEU A 181 -6.32 3.45 -5.68
N ASP A 182 -7.53 3.35 -5.13
CA ASP A 182 -8.76 3.62 -5.88
C ASP A 182 -8.80 5.11 -6.26
N TYR A 183 -8.46 6.03 -5.36
CA TYR A 183 -8.39 7.47 -5.64
C TYR A 183 -7.28 7.82 -6.66
N LEU A 184 -6.14 7.14 -6.59
CA LEU A 184 -5.08 7.27 -7.59
C LEU A 184 -5.58 6.82 -8.98
N GLU A 185 -6.26 5.67 -9.06
CA GLU A 185 -6.81 5.15 -10.31
C GLU A 185 -7.84 6.14 -10.91
N GLU A 186 -8.74 6.68 -10.08
CA GLU A 186 -9.72 7.70 -10.50
C GLU A 186 -9.03 8.97 -11.06
N ALA A 187 -7.99 9.46 -10.39
CA ALA A 187 -7.24 10.64 -10.84
C ALA A 187 -6.48 10.38 -12.15
N LEU A 188 -5.92 9.18 -12.34
CA LEU A 188 -5.25 8.80 -13.58
C LEU A 188 -6.24 8.66 -14.75
N ILE A 189 -7.45 8.13 -14.50
CA ILE A 189 -8.52 8.10 -15.51
C ILE A 189 -8.88 9.55 -15.91
N ALA A 190 -9.02 10.45 -14.97
CA ALA A 190 -9.31 11.87 -15.25
C ALA A 190 -8.17 12.57 -16.00
N ALA A 191 -6.91 12.17 -15.79
CA ALA A 191 -5.75 12.69 -16.51
C ALA A 191 -5.64 12.18 -17.96
N GLY A 192 -6.42 11.15 -18.35
CA GLY A 192 -6.57 10.71 -19.71
C GLY A 192 -6.04 9.29 -19.99
N SER A 193 -6.21 8.87 -21.26
CA SER A 193 -5.98 7.49 -21.69
C SER A 193 -4.52 7.00 -21.49
N ALA A 194 -3.53 7.88 -21.64
CA ALA A 194 -2.13 7.52 -21.42
C ALA A 194 -1.85 7.20 -19.94
N ALA A 195 -2.46 7.97 -19.02
CA ALA A 195 -2.34 7.74 -17.58
C ALA A 195 -3.05 6.44 -17.17
N GLN A 196 -4.25 6.22 -17.69
CA GLN A 196 -5.01 4.99 -17.48
C GLN A 196 -4.23 3.77 -18.00
N ALA A 197 -3.62 3.85 -19.19
CA ALA A 197 -2.79 2.79 -19.74
C ALA A 197 -1.57 2.47 -18.86
N ALA A 198 -0.91 3.47 -18.29
CA ALA A 198 0.19 3.27 -17.36
C ALA A 198 -0.24 2.52 -16.09
N MET A 199 -1.45 2.82 -15.57
CA MET A 199 -2.01 2.10 -14.41
C MET A 199 -2.44 0.67 -14.75
N ALA A 200 -2.82 0.39 -15.99
CA ALA A 200 -3.18 -0.94 -16.48
C ALA A 200 -1.98 -1.78 -16.94
N ALA A 201 -0.83 -1.16 -17.23
CA ALA A 201 0.36 -1.83 -17.75
C ALA A 201 0.88 -2.90 -16.79
N THR A 202 1.48 -3.94 -17.35
CA THR A 202 2.19 -4.99 -16.61
C THR A 202 3.47 -5.35 -17.39
N PRO A 203 4.66 -5.32 -16.79
CA PRO A 203 4.92 -4.96 -15.40
C PRO A 203 4.81 -3.45 -15.13
N ARG A 204 4.53 -3.10 -13.88
CA ARG A 204 4.56 -1.72 -13.37
C ARG A 204 4.90 -1.67 -11.89
N ARG A 205 5.33 -0.50 -11.42
CA ARG A 205 5.49 -0.23 -9.98
C ARG A 205 4.59 0.91 -9.55
N VAL A 206 4.02 0.80 -8.37
CA VAL A 206 3.23 1.87 -7.73
C VAL A 206 3.85 2.18 -6.38
N ARG A 207 4.16 3.44 -6.14
CA ARG A 207 4.68 3.92 -4.85
C ARG A 207 3.68 4.87 -4.23
N LEU A 208 3.41 4.70 -2.94
CA LEU A 208 2.54 5.57 -2.15
C LEU A 208 3.26 6.04 -0.88
N GLU A 209 3.07 7.30 -0.52
CA GLU A 209 3.38 7.86 0.79
C GLU A 209 2.09 8.41 1.40
N TYR A 210 1.76 7.95 2.61
CA TYR A 210 0.62 8.43 3.39
C TYR A 210 1.12 9.52 4.32
N VAL A 211 0.83 10.79 3.98
CA VAL A 211 1.37 11.96 4.68
C VAL A 211 0.55 12.24 5.93
N GLN A 212 -0.77 12.23 5.80
CA GLN A 212 -1.72 12.36 6.91
C GLN A 212 -2.98 11.53 6.64
N ALA A 213 -3.72 11.20 7.70
CA ALA A 213 -4.97 10.48 7.54
C ALA A 213 -6.05 11.42 6.97
N ALA A 214 -6.79 10.93 5.97
CA ALA A 214 -8.00 11.60 5.53
C ALA A 214 -9.14 11.36 6.54
N ALA A 215 -9.90 12.40 6.87
CA ALA A 215 -11.06 12.27 7.73
C ALA A 215 -12.23 11.57 7.00
N PRO A 216 -13.10 10.85 7.72
CA PRO A 216 -14.36 10.36 7.15
C PRO A 216 -15.15 11.50 6.50
N SER A 217 -15.72 11.24 5.33
CA SER A 217 -16.49 12.21 4.54
C SER A 217 -15.72 13.44 4.02
N ALA A 218 -14.38 13.47 4.18
CA ALA A 218 -13.56 14.55 3.62
C ALA A 218 -13.76 14.67 2.11
N VAL A 219 -13.61 15.90 1.62
CA VAL A 219 -13.53 16.21 0.19
C VAL A 219 -12.10 16.62 -0.09
N LEU A 220 -11.45 15.97 -1.03
CA LEU A 220 -10.03 16.10 -1.30
C LEU A 220 -9.81 16.41 -2.78
N ASP A 221 -8.74 17.10 -3.10
CA ASP A 221 -8.30 17.37 -4.45
C ASP A 221 -7.26 16.33 -4.89
N GLY A 222 -7.62 15.52 -5.88
CA GLY A 222 -6.75 14.56 -6.52
C GLY A 222 -6.20 15.11 -7.83
N VAL A 223 -4.88 15.06 -8.03
CA VAL A 223 -4.23 15.53 -9.26
C VAL A 223 -3.23 14.49 -9.72
N ALA A 224 -3.28 14.13 -11.02
CA ALA A 224 -2.29 13.28 -11.64
C ALA A 224 -1.70 13.95 -12.89
N TRP A 225 -0.38 13.80 -13.10
CA TRP A 225 0.33 14.40 -14.23
C TRP A 225 1.49 13.53 -14.68
N ALA A 226 1.84 13.67 -15.97
CA ALA A 226 3.02 13.01 -16.52
C ALA A 226 4.30 13.65 -15.98
N GLU A 227 5.28 12.82 -15.62
CA GLU A 227 6.55 13.23 -15.03
C GLU A 227 7.69 12.35 -15.54
N ARG A 228 8.90 12.71 -15.20
CA ARG A 228 10.10 11.88 -15.39
C ARG A 228 10.85 11.74 -14.06
N ILE A 229 11.01 10.50 -13.63
CA ILE A 229 11.75 10.17 -12.41
C ILE A 229 12.98 9.36 -12.82
N ASP A 230 14.18 9.84 -12.47
CA ASP A 230 15.46 9.23 -12.85
C ASP A 230 15.56 8.94 -14.36
N SER A 231 15.02 9.86 -15.18
CA SER A 231 14.90 9.78 -16.63
C SER A 231 13.83 8.82 -17.19
N ASP A 232 13.17 8.02 -16.38
CA ASP A 232 12.08 7.15 -16.79
C ASP A 232 10.74 7.90 -16.82
N PRO A 233 9.83 7.59 -17.77
CA PRO A 233 8.49 8.14 -17.77
C PRO A 233 7.73 7.66 -16.53
N ALA A 234 7.00 8.55 -15.89
CA ALA A 234 6.22 8.28 -14.70
C ALA A 234 4.91 9.05 -14.71
N TRP A 235 3.96 8.62 -13.89
CA TRP A 235 2.80 9.41 -13.53
C TRP A 235 2.89 9.76 -12.06
N ALA A 236 2.97 11.04 -11.77
CA ALA A 236 2.90 11.58 -10.42
C ALA A 236 1.46 11.80 -10.00
N TRP A 237 1.18 11.61 -8.73
CA TRP A 237 -0.14 11.81 -8.14
C TRP A 237 -0.03 12.47 -6.78
N ARG A 238 -0.95 13.40 -6.52
CA ARG A 238 -1.09 14.10 -5.26
C ARG A 238 -2.56 14.09 -4.85
N LEU A 239 -2.83 13.79 -3.58
CA LEU A 239 -4.12 13.96 -2.95
C LEU A 239 -3.93 14.97 -1.82
N ALA A 240 -4.67 16.07 -1.84
CA ALA A 240 -4.49 17.18 -0.91
C ALA A 240 -5.82 17.63 -0.28
N ASP A 241 -5.74 18.19 0.91
CA ASP A 241 -6.86 18.90 1.52
C ASP A 241 -7.02 20.28 0.85
N PRO A 242 -8.16 20.60 0.23
CA PRO A 242 -8.38 21.89 -0.41
C PRO A 242 -8.39 23.07 0.55
N ALA A 243 -8.63 22.86 1.86
CA ALA A 243 -8.72 23.93 2.86
C ALA A 243 -7.36 24.58 3.14
N ASP A 244 -6.26 23.81 3.10
CA ASP A 244 -4.92 24.31 3.43
C ASP A 244 -3.84 23.88 2.43
N GLY A 245 -4.23 23.11 1.41
CA GLY A 245 -3.34 22.61 0.37
C GLY A 245 -2.33 21.56 0.84
N ARG A 246 -2.48 21.01 2.06
CA ARG A 246 -1.58 20.00 2.58
C ARG A 246 -1.82 18.66 1.93
N ASP A 247 -0.72 17.95 1.67
CA ASP A 247 -0.79 16.61 1.15
C ASP A 247 -1.38 15.64 2.17
N VAL A 248 -2.35 14.86 1.71
CA VAL A 248 -2.89 13.71 2.41
C VAL A 248 -2.13 12.45 1.98
N ALA A 249 -1.91 12.31 0.66
CA ALA A 249 -1.11 11.24 0.11
C ALA A 249 -0.38 11.69 -1.16
N ARG A 250 0.70 10.96 -1.50
CA ARG A 250 1.48 11.12 -2.72
C ARG A 250 1.70 9.78 -3.38
N GLY A 251 1.79 9.74 -4.69
CA GLY A 251 2.03 8.51 -5.42
C GLY A 251 2.82 8.70 -6.70
N LEU A 252 3.39 7.60 -7.15
CA LEU A 252 4.06 7.46 -8.45
C LEU A 252 3.63 6.15 -9.07
N VAL A 253 3.32 6.19 -10.37
CA VAL A 253 3.20 5.00 -11.22
C VAL A 253 4.37 5.01 -12.19
N LEU A 254 5.14 3.95 -12.18
CA LEU A 254 6.39 3.78 -12.90
C LEU A 254 6.30 2.53 -13.77
N PRO A 255 7.00 2.47 -14.92
CA PRO A 255 7.19 1.22 -15.64
C PRO A 255 7.89 0.20 -14.74
N GLY A 256 7.65 -1.09 -14.98
CA GLY A 256 8.25 -2.20 -14.22
C GLY A 256 9.63 -2.57 -14.68
#